data_94359cd2340b917e71415d91bfa97425
#
_entry.id   94359cd2340b917e71415d91bfa97425
#
_cell.length_a   1.000
_cell.length_b   1.000
_cell.length_c   1.000
_cell.angle_alpha   90.00
_cell.angle_beta   90.00
_cell.angle_gamma   90.00
#
_symmetry.space_group_name_H-M   'P 1'
#
loop_
_entity.id
_entity.type
_entity.pdbx_description
1 polymer ?
#
loop_
_entity_poly.entity_id
_entity_poly.type
_entity_poly.pdbx_seq_one_letter_code
_entity_poly.pdbx_strand_id
1 'polypeptide(L)'
;MHIPDGFIPLWQCAIYWTIAIIALIFAFRWGREKLDEKSIPLMAVLAAGIFAIMSMNIPIPFGSSGHMVGAAMVAIIFMSPWAAVIVIALVLMIQGIFFGDGGITTMGANIINMGICGGFVGYYGWKTLYKPKMGVDGVLKGTGILGKHKWWSIGIASWVAIFLAAVLASIEMWLAGTFPLALGLLYMGGFHAMIGIFEAIITEIVISTLEKVRPDLLAWNSLEKPKTDNNKHETMEAVAK
;
A
#
# COMPACT_ATOMS: atom_id res chain seq x y z
N MET A 1 1.50 -14.90 1.32
CA MET A 1 0.78 -14.42 0.10
C MET A 1 1.68 -14.45 -1.13
N HIS A 2 2.97 -14.63 -0.94
CA HIS A 2 3.88 -14.80 -2.08
C HIS A 2 3.52 -16.04 -2.91
N ILE A 3 3.42 -15.88 -4.21
CA ILE A 3 3.27 -16.98 -5.16
C ILE A 3 4.69 -17.37 -5.60
N PRO A 4 5.15 -18.62 -5.33
CA PRO A 4 6.47 -19.08 -5.71
C PRO A 4 6.58 -19.33 -7.22
N ASP A 5 7.81 -19.44 -7.74
CA ASP A 5 8.05 -19.87 -9.11
C ASP A 5 7.51 -21.29 -9.35
N GLY A 6 6.99 -21.51 -10.55
CA GLY A 6 6.38 -22.78 -10.93
C GLY A 6 4.88 -22.93 -10.61
N PHE A 7 4.30 -22.05 -9.79
CA PHE A 7 2.85 -22.06 -9.51
C PHE A 7 2.01 -21.42 -10.61
N ILE A 8 2.62 -20.58 -11.43
CA ILE A 8 1.94 -19.91 -12.55
C ILE A 8 2.75 -20.22 -13.83
N PRO A 9 2.10 -20.65 -14.93
CA PRO A 9 2.79 -20.90 -16.18
C PRO A 9 3.37 -19.61 -16.77
N LEU A 10 4.49 -19.71 -17.48
CA LEU A 10 5.28 -18.56 -17.95
C LEU A 10 4.48 -17.59 -18.82
N TRP A 11 3.55 -18.07 -19.65
CA TRP A 11 2.71 -17.20 -20.48
C TRP A 11 1.80 -16.31 -19.63
N GLN A 12 1.26 -16.83 -18.53
CA GLN A 12 0.44 -16.09 -17.58
C GLN A 12 1.30 -15.13 -16.75
N CYS A 13 2.50 -15.55 -16.34
CA CYS A 13 3.50 -14.67 -15.73
C CYS A 13 3.82 -13.47 -16.62
N ALA A 14 3.98 -13.66 -17.93
CA ALA A 14 4.25 -12.57 -18.87
C ALA A 14 3.11 -11.53 -18.90
N ILE A 15 1.86 -11.98 -18.82
CA ILE A 15 0.68 -11.07 -18.72
C ILE A 15 0.76 -10.27 -17.42
N TYR A 16 1.00 -10.92 -16.29
CA TYR A 16 1.06 -10.24 -15.00
C TYR A 16 2.25 -9.27 -14.91
N TRP A 17 3.42 -9.64 -15.44
CA TRP A 17 4.55 -8.73 -15.55
C TRP A 17 4.23 -7.51 -16.41
N THR A 18 3.52 -7.69 -17.53
CA THR A 18 3.10 -6.57 -18.38
C THR A 18 2.21 -5.58 -17.61
N ILE A 19 1.23 -6.09 -16.87
CA ILE A 19 0.33 -5.27 -16.04
C ILE A 19 1.13 -4.56 -14.94
N ALA A 20 2.01 -5.28 -14.25
CA ALA A 20 2.83 -4.74 -13.17
C ALA A 20 3.77 -3.63 -13.67
N ILE A 21 4.43 -3.83 -14.83
CA ILE A 21 5.31 -2.83 -15.44
C ILE A 21 4.54 -1.57 -15.82
N ILE A 22 3.37 -1.71 -16.42
CA ILE A 22 2.51 -0.57 -16.75
C ILE A 22 2.14 0.20 -15.48
N ALA A 23 1.72 -0.50 -14.42
CA ALA A 23 1.39 0.14 -13.15
C ALA A 23 2.60 0.83 -12.51
N LEU A 24 3.79 0.23 -12.57
CA LEU A 24 5.04 0.83 -12.09
C LEU A 24 5.40 2.10 -12.87
N ILE A 25 5.20 2.13 -14.18
CA ILE A 25 5.41 3.34 -14.99
C ILE A 25 4.52 4.48 -14.48
N PHE A 26 3.23 4.22 -14.24
CA PHE A 26 2.32 5.23 -13.68
C PHE A 26 2.71 5.62 -12.25
N ALA A 27 3.10 4.66 -11.43
CA ALA A 27 3.52 4.91 -10.06
C ALA A 27 4.79 5.78 -9.99
N PHE A 28 5.80 5.50 -10.82
CA PHE A 28 7.01 6.32 -10.91
C PHE A 28 6.75 7.72 -11.49
N ARG A 29 5.85 7.84 -12.47
CA ARG A 29 5.43 9.17 -12.96
C ARG A 29 4.78 9.97 -11.85
N TRP A 30 3.84 9.36 -11.12
CA TRP A 30 3.24 9.99 -9.94
C TRP A 30 4.30 10.39 -8.91
N GLY A 31 5.25 9.50 -8.61
CA GLY A 31 6.33 9.78 -7.65
C GLY A 31 7.18 10.99 -8.06
N ARG A 32 7.57 11.09 -9.31
CA ARG A 32 8.35 12.25 -9.84
C ARG A 32 7.62 13.58 -9.72
N GLU A 33 6.28 13.57 -9.79
CA GLU A 33 5.46 14.78 -9.76
C GLU A 33 5.04 15.18 -8.34
N LYS A 34 4.93 14.21 -7.41
CA LYS A 34 4.25 14.41 -6.13
C LYS A 34 5.11 14.19 -4.89
N LEU A 35 6.22 13.45 -5.02
CA LEU A 35 7.11 13.21 -3.88
C LEU A 35 8.08 14.37 -3.72
N ASP A 36 8.21 14.83 -2.49
CA ASP A 36 9.21 15.82 -2.07
C ASP A 36 10.41 15.14 -1.36
N GLU A 37 11.41 15.95 -0.99
CA GLU A 37 12.62 15.48 -0.32
C GLU A 37 12.34 14.77 1.02
N LYS A 38 11.23 15.08 1.69
CA LYS A 38 10.84 14.46 2.98
C LYS A 38 10.11 13.13 2.76
N SER A 39 9.43 13.00 1.64
CA SER A 39 8.65 11.80 1.28
C SER A 39 9.55 10.59 1.02
N ILE A 40 10.71 10.79 0.40
CA ILE A 40 11.62 9.70 0.02
C ILE A 40 12.18 8.96 1.25
N PRO A 41 12.73 9.63 2.27
CA PRO A 41 13.16 8.97 3.50
C PRO A 41 12.03 8.23 4.22
N LEU A 42 10.84 8.82 4.26
CA LEU A 42 9.67 8.17 4.87
C LEU A 42 9.30 6.88 4.12
N MET A 43 9.28 6.91 2.78
CA MET A 43 9.04 5.72 1.96
C MET A 43 10.08 4.62 2.23
N ALA A 44 11.36 4.99 2.37
CA ALA A 44 12.42 4.05 2.66
C ALA A 44 12.27 3.40 4.05
N VAL A 45 11.90 4.18 5.07
CA VAL A 45 11.63 3.68 6.43
C VAL A 45 10.42 2.74 6.43
N LEU A 46 9.34 3.12 5.74
CA LEU A 46 8.16 2.28 5.61
C LEU A 46 8.48 0.98 4.85
N ALA A 47 9.27 1.06 3.77
CA ALA A 47 9.70 -0.13 3.04
C ALA A 47 10.52 -1.08 3.93
N ALA A 48 11.45 -0.56 4.74
CA ALA A 48 12.24 -1.36 5.67
C ALA A 48 11.37 -2.01 6.77
N GLY A 49 10.42 -1.26 7.34
CA GLY A 49 9.47 -1.78 8.31
C GLY A 49 8.55 -2.85 7.73
N ILE A 50 8.03 -2.62 6.53
CA ILE A 50 7.19 -3.57 5.81
C ILE A 50 8.00 -4.84 5.46
N PHE A 51 9.23 -4.69 4.98
CA PHE A 51 10.12 -5.82 4.73
C PHE A 51 10.29 -6.69 5.98
N ALA A 52 10.58 -6.09 7.13
CA ALA A 52 10.74 -6.81 8.38
C ALA A 52 9.48 -7.57 8.79
N ILE A 53 8.32 -6.93 8.68
CA ILE A 53 7.02 -7.55 9.03
C ILE A 53 6.64 -8.64 8.03
N MET A 54 6.84 -8.43 6.73
CA MET A 54 6.57 -9.42 5.69
C MET A 54 7.46 -10.65 5.82
N SER A 55 8.69 -10.49 6.33
CA SER A 55 9.61 -11.61 6.58
C SER A 55 9.16 -12.52 7.73
N MET A 56 8.15 -12.12 8.53
CA MET A 56 7.53 -12.97 9.55
C MET A 56 6.45 -13.87 8.91
N ASN A 57 6.91 -14.78 8.05
CA ASN A 57 6.04 -15.66 7.28
C ASN A 57 5.39 -16.75 8.14
N ILE A 58 4.08 -16.93 7.98
CA ILE A 58 3.32 -18.04 8.53
C ILE A 58 3.11 -19.06 7.40
N PRO A 59 3.59 -20.30 7.52
CA PRO A 59 3.34 -21.32 6.49
C PRO A 59 1.84 -21.56 6.30
N ILE A 60 1.38 -21.45 5.06
CA ILE A 60 0.02 -21.83 4.68
C ILE A 60 0.09 -23.17 3.95
N PRO A 61 -0.84 -24.12 4.25
CA PRO A 61 -0.87 -25.40 3.57
C PRO A 61 -0.80 -25.25 2.03
N PHE A 62 -0.14 -26.21 1.39
CA PHE A 62 0.05 -26.32 -0.06
C PHE A 62 1.06 -25.31 -0.69
N GLY A 63 2.00 -24.81 0.11
CA GLY A 63 3.22 -24.18 -0.43
C GLY A 63 3.14 -22.66 -0.61
N SER A 64 2.18 -21.99 0.04
CA SER A 64 2.15 -20.53 0.11
C SER A 64 2.50 -20.04 1.52
N SER A 65 2.63 -18.74 1.69
CA SER A 65 2.90 -18.09 2.97
C SER A 65 1.86 -17.01 3.30
N GLY A 66 1.58 -16.85 4.58
CA GLY A 66 0.76 -15.77 5.12
C GLY A 66 1.63 -14.75 5.83
N HIS A 67 1.42 -13.49 5.54
CA HIS A 67 2.14 -12.37 6.15
C HIS A 67 1.34 -11.09 5.98
N MET A 68 1.66 -10.09 6.76
CA MET A 68 1.13 -8.74 6.59
C MET A 68 1.73 -8.07 5.35
N VAL A 69 1.06 -7.07 4.78
CA VAL A 69 1.46 -6.41 3.53
C VAL A 69 1.83 -4.93 3.73
N GLY A 70 1.05 -4.19 4.50
CA GLY A 70 1.28 -2.76 4.74
C GLY A 70 0.93 -1.84 3.56
N ALA A 71 0.37 -2.35 2.47
CA ALA A 71 0.05 -1.54 1.29
C ALA A 71 -0.98 -0.45 1.57
N ALA A 72 -2.04 -0.78 2.31
CA ALA A 72 -3.06 0.18 2.72
C ALA A 72 -2.48 1.30 3.58
N MET A 73 -1.58 0.97 4.50
CA MET A 73 -0.87 1.92 5.35
C MET A 73 -0.11 2.96 4.52
N VAL A 74 0.72 2.52 3.58
CA VAL A 74 1.48 3.41 2.70
C VAL A 74 0.53 4.27 1.86
N ALA A 75 -0.49 3.65 1.25
CA ALA A 75 -1.45 4.36 0.40
C ALA A 75 -2.21 5.47 1.15
N ILE A 76 -2.56 5.25 2.42
CA ILE A 76 -3.25 6.23 3.26
C ILE A 76 -2.28 7.34 3.69
N ILE A 77 -1.06 7.01 4.15
CA ILE A 77 -0.05 8.00 4.57
C ILE A 77 0.26 8.99 3.45
N PHE A 78 0.45 8.50 2.22
CA PHE A 78 0.76 9.33 1.05
C PHE A 78 -0.48 9.81 0.29
N MET A 79 -1.68 9.49 0.75
CA MET A 79 -2.94 9.78 0.06
C MET A 79 -2.95 9.36 -1.41
N SER A 80 -2.25 8.28 -1.72
CA SER A 80 -2.10 7.78 -3.08
C SER A 80 -1.84 6.28 -3.11
N PRO A 81 -2.59 5.51 -3.90
CA PRO A 81 -2.31 4.09 -4.09
C PRO A 81 -1.00 3.84 -4.82
N TRP A 82 -0.53 4.79 -5.61
CA TRP A 82 0.73 4.68 -6.34
C TRP A 82 1.96 4.61 -5.42
N ALA A 83 1.91 5.26 -4.24
CA ALA A 83 2.95 5.13 -3.24
C ALA A 83 3.08 3.68 -2.75
N ALA A 84 1.95 3.01 -2.51
CA ALA A 84 1.95 1.60 -2.14
C ALA A 84 2.54 0.71 -3.23
N VAL A 85 2.21 0.96 -4.50
CA VAL A 85 2.78 0.21 -5.63
C VAL A 85 4.31 0.32 -5.64
N ILE A 86 4.87 1.52 -5.45
CA ILE A 86 6.34 1.72 -5.42
C ILE A 86 6.96 0.96 -4.24
N VAL A 87 6.46 1.19 -3.02
CA VAL A 87 7.04 0.62 -1.80
C VAL A 87 6.95 -0.89 -1.80
N ILE A 88 5.77 -1.44 -2.12
CA ILE A 88 5.57 -2.89 -2.12
C ILE A 88 6.37 -3.57 -3.23
N ALA A 89 6.43 -2.99 -4.44
CA ALA A 89 7.26 -3.55 -5.50
C ALA A 89 8.75 -3.58 -5.12
N LEU A 90 9.26 -2.53 -4.45
CA LEU A 90 10.63 -2.50 -3.95
C LEU A 90 10.88 -3.60 -2.92
N VAL A 91 9.98 -3.76 -1.95
CA VAL A 91 10.08 -4.80 -0.92
C VAL A 91 10.06 -6.18 -1.55
N LEU A 92 9.11 -6.45 -2.45
CA LEU A 92 8.97 -7.73 -3.14
C LEU A 92 10.20 -8.08 -4.00
N MET A 93 10.75 -7.08 -4.71
CA MET A 93 11.97 -7.29 -5.50
C MET A 93 13.16 -7.66 -4.60
N ILE A 94 13.33 -7.00 -3.45
CA ILE A 94 14.38 -7.33 -2.50
C ILE A 94 14.15 -8.74 -1.94
N GLN A 95 12.93 -9.08 -1.52
CA GLN A 95 12.59 -10.40 -0.98
C GLN A 95 12.80 -11.52 -2.01
N GLY A 96 12.31 -11.35 -3.23
CA GLY A 96 12.43 -12.37 -4.27
C GLY A 96 13.86 -12.58 -4.77
N ILE A 97 14.62 -11.48 -4.99
CA ILE A 97 15.97 -11.57 -5.57
C ILE A 97 17.01 -11.99 -4.54
N PHE A 98 16.99 -11.44 -3.33
CA PHE A 98 18.05 -11.65 -2.33
C PHE A 98 17.71 -12.72 -1.29
N PHE A 99 16.43 -12.96 -1.04
CA PHE A 99 15.98 -13.86 0.03
C PHE A 99 15.20 -15.08 -0.50
N GLY A 100 14.87 -15.11 -1.79
CA GLY A 100 14.08 -16.21 -2.37
C GLY A 100 12.66 -16.29 -1.84
N ASP A 101 12.13 -15.22 -1.27
CA ASP A 101 10.76 -15.14 -0.76
C ASP A 101 9.83 -14.58 -1.83
N GLY A 102 9.10 -15.47 -2.49
CA GLY A 102 8.35 -15.21 -3.73
C GLY A 102 9.14 -15.53 -4.99
N GLY A 103 8.42 -15.87 -6.06
CA GLY A 103 9.05 -16.21 -7.33
C GLY A 103 9.45 -15.00 -8.16
N ILE A 104 10.56 -15.09 -8.89
CA ILE A 104 10.97 -14.04 -9.82
C ILE A 104 10.05 -14.01 -11.04
N THR A 105 9.68 -15.19 -11.57
CA THR A 105 8.74 -15.27 -12.70
C THR A 105 7.34 -14.80 -12.32
N THR A 106 6.91 -15.09 -11.08
CA THR A 106 5.60 -14.71 -10.54
C THR A 106 5.57 -13.33 -9.88
N MET A 107 6.69 -12.60 -9.88
CA MET A 107 6.82 -11.28 -9.25
C MET A 107 5.75 -10.29 -9.75
N GLY A 108 5.40 -10.35 -11.05
CA GLY A 108 4.33 -9.53 -11.61
C GLY A 108 2.99 -9.76 -10.92
N ALA A 109 2.61 -11.02 -10.67
CA ALA A 109 1.41 -11.39 -9.92
C ALA A 109 1.49 -10.89 -8.47
N ASN A 110 2.63 -11.10 -7.80
CA ASN A 110 2.84 -10.64 -6.44
C ASN A 110 2.72 -9.11 -6.30
N ILE A 111 3.22 -8.33 -7.28
CA ILE A 111 3.06 -6.87 -7.32
C ILE A 111 1.59 -6.49 -7.55
N ILE A 112 0.86 -7.20 -8.43
CA ILE A 112 -0.57 -6.96 -8.66
C ILE A 112 -1.35 -7.18 -7.37
N ASN A 113 -1.13 -8.30 -6.70
CA ASN A 113 -1.89 -8.67 -5.51
C ASN A 113 -1.60 -7.73 -4.34
N MET A 114 -0.35 -7.55 -3.98
CA MET A 114 0.05 -6.82 -2.79
C MET A 114 0.19 -5.31 -3.02
N GLY A 115 0.81 -4.91 -4.13
CA GLY A 115 1.04 -3.50 -4.44
C GLY A 115 -0.20 -2.82 -5.01
N ILE A 116 -0.73 -3.37 -6.12
CA ILE A 116 -1.86 -2.74 -6.82
C ILE A 116 -3.16 -2.99 -6.05
N CYS A 117 -3.58 -4.24 -5.92
CA CYS A 117 -4.83 -4.56 -5.23
C CYS A 117 -4.80 -4.04 -3.79
N GLY A 118 -3.77 -4.37 -3.00
CA GLY A 118 -3.64 -3.91 -1.62
C GLY A 118 -3.64 -2.39 -1.49
N GLY A 119 -2.88 -1.69 -2.35
CA GLY A 119 -2.79 -0.23 -2.33
C GLY A 119 -4.08 0.46 -2.78
N PHE A 120 -4.67 0.04 -3.90
CA PHE A 120 -5.88 0.67 -4.43
C PHE A 120 -7.11 0.36 -3.56
N VAL A 121 -7.30 -0.89 -3.15
CA VAL A 121 -8.41 -1.25 -2.27
C VAL A 121 -8.27 -0.55 -0.92
N GLY A 122 -7.08 -0.52 -0.33
CA GLY A 122 -6.82 0.16 0.93
C GLY A 122 -7.12 1.66 0.85
N TYR A 123 -6.58 2.33 -0.16
CA TYR A 123 -6.79 3.77 -0.34
C TYR A 123 -8.24 4.14 -0.63
N TYR A 124 -8.84 3.53 -1.65
CA TYR A 124 -10.21 3.88 -2.03
C TYR A 124 -11.24 3.37 -1.04
N GLY A 125 -10.99 2.23 -0.37
CA GLY A 125 -11.79 1.75 0.76
C GLY A 125 -11.82 2.78 1.89
N TRP A 126 -10.64 3.21 2.36
CA TRP A 126 -10.55 4.27 3.37
C TRP A 126 -11.19 5.58 2.91
N LYS A 127 -10.87 6.02 1.69
CA LYS A 127 -11.42 7.26 1.13
C LYS A 127 -12.95 7.25 1.02
N THR A 128 -13.53 6.09 0.75
CA THR A 128 -15.00 5.94 0.66
C THR A 128 -15.64 5.90 2.04
N LEU A 129 -15.05 5.16 2.98
CA LEU A 129 -15.57 5.02 4.34
C LEU A 129 -15.42 6.31 5.15
N TYR A 130 -14.27 6.95 5.07
CA TYR A 130 -13.94 8.15 5.83
C TYR A 130 -14.37 9.43 5.12
N LYS A 131 -14.24 9.49 3.79
CA LYS A 131 -14.42 10.70 2.97
C LYS A 131 -13.67 11.89 3.56
N PRO A 132 -12.33 11.85 3.51
CA PRO A 132 -11.50 12.88 4.13
C PRO A 132 -11.77 14.25 3.50
N LYS A 133 -12.00 15.26 4.35
CA LYS A 133 -12.15 16.66 3.97
C LYS A 133 -11.36 17.50 4.95
N MET A 134 -10.60 18.46 4.43
CA MET A 134 -9.90 19.44 5.27
C MET A 134 -10.91 20.41 5.88
N GLY A 135 -10.86 20.56 7.20
CA GLY A 135 -11.66 21.55 7.91
C GLY A 135 -11.07 22.96 7.78
N VAL A 136 -11.85 23.98 8.11
CA VAL A 136 -11.38 25.40 8.16
C VAL A 136 -10.26 25.60 9.20
N ASP A 137 -10.24 24.73 10.19
CA ASP A 137 -9.24 24.67 11.27
C ASP A 137 -7.98 23.88 10.91
N GLY A 138 -7.85 23.49 9.64
CA GLY A 138 -6.70 22.72 9.19
C GLY A 138 -6.66 21.25 9.65
N VAL A 139 -7.74 20.75 10.23
CA VAL A 139 -7.82 19.37 10.70
C VAL A 139 -8.53 18.48 9.68
N LEU A 140 -7.96 17.31 9.40
CA LEU A 140 -8.60 16.32 8.54
C LEU A 140 -9.83 15.74 9.22
N LYS A 141 -11.00 16.01 8.68
CA LYS A 141 -12.29 15.52 9.16
C LYS A 141 -12.88 14.53 8.17
N GLY A 142 -13.55 13.52 8.69
CA GLY A 142 -14.28 12.58 7.86
C GLY A 142 -15.73 13.00 7.70
N THR A 143 -16.25 12.88 6.47
CA THR A 143 -17.64 13.15 6.13
C THR A 143 -18.40 11.92 5.62
N GLY A 144 -17.72 10.77 5.55
CA GLY A 144 -18.27 9.50 5.10
C GLY A 144 -19.06 8.75 6.16
N ILE A 145 -19.44 7.52 5.85
CA ILE A 145 -20.22 6.63 6.75
C ILE A 145 -19.49 6.44 8.09
N LEU A 146 -18.16 6.30 8.05
CA LEU A 146 -17.30 6.20 9.22
C LEU A 146 -16.52 7.49 9.49
N GLY A 147 -17.02 8.64 9.05
CA GLY A 147 -16.31 9.90 9.17
C GLY A 147 -16.02 10.35 10.61
N LYS A 148 -16.87 9.96 11.58
CA LYS A 148 -16.63 10.17 13.01
C LYS A 148 -15.68 9.12 13.62
N HIS A 149 -15.40 8.05 12.92
CA HIS A 149 -14.66 6.87 13.38
C HIS A 149 -13.47 6.60 12.49
N LYS A 150 -12.51 7.53 12.47
CA LYS A 150 -11.32 7.49 11.61
C LYS A 150 -10.60 6.15 11.68
N TRP A 151 -10.38 5.65 12.90
CA TRP A 151 -9.64 4.42 13.15
C TRP A 151 -10.35 3.21 12.55
N TRP A 152 -11.65 3.08 12.77
CA TRP A 152 -12.44 2.03 12.15
C TRP A 152 -12.39 2.06 10.61
N SER A 153 -12.36 3.25 10.03
CA SER A 153 -12.25 3.36 8.57
C SER A 153 -10.89 2.91 8.04
N ILE A 154 -9.80 3.18 8.78
CA ILE A 154 -8.45 2.72 8.46
C ILE A 154 -8.36 1.20 8.63
N GLY A 155 -8.78 0.67 9.77
CA GLY A 155 -8.70 -0.74 10.08
C GLY A 155 -9.48 -1.61 9.10
N ILE A 156 -10.76 -1.25 8.82
CA ILE A 156 -11.59 -1.97 7.85
C ILE A 156 -10.97 -1.92 6.45
N ALA A 157 -10.49 -0.76 6.00
CA ALA A 157 -9.88 -0.63 4.68
C ALA A 157 -8.61 -1.49 4.56
N SER A 158 -7.77 -1.53 5.59
CA SER A 158 -6.54 -2.34 5.62
C SER A 158 -6.88 -3.83 5.64
N TRP A 159 -7.85 -4.23 6.45
CA TRP A 159 -8.31 -5.62 6.52
C TRP A 159 -8.87 -6.10 5.17
N VAL A 160 -9.74 -5.32 4.55
CA VAL A 160 -10.33 -5.66 3.24
C VAL A 160 -9.24 -5.73 2.17
N ALA A 161 -8.25 -4.83 2.21
CA ALA A 161 -7.17 -4.78 1.23
C ALA A 161 -6.34 -6.07 1.24
N ILE A 162 -5.88 -6.52 2.41
CA ILE A 162 -5.07 -7.75 2.50
C ILE A 162 -5.91 -9.00 2.20
N PHE A 163 -7.17 -9.02 2.63
CA PHE A 163 -8.07 -10.13 2.35
C PHE A 163 -8.32 -10.29 0.86
N LEU A 164 -8.64 -9.20 0.14
CA LEU A 164 -8.87 -9.24 -1.30
C LEU A 164 -7.60 -9.56 -2.09
N ALA A 165 -6.44 -9.11 -1.63
CA ALA A 165 -5.16 -9.49 -2.22
C ALA A 165 -4.92 -11.01 -2.14
N ALA A 166 -5.26 -11.64 -1.01
CA ALA A 166 -5.15 -13.09 -0.82
C ALA A 166 -6.17 -13.87 -1.66
N VAL A 167 -7.38 -13.36 -1.79
CA VAL A 167 -8.40 -13.92 -2.69
C VAL A 167 -7.94 -13.86 -4.15
N LEU A 168 -7.37 -12.73 -4.58
CA LEU A 168 -6.85 -12.56 -5.93
C LEU A 168 -5.72 -13.54 -6.22
N ALA A 169 -4.75 -13.71 -5.29
CA ALA A 169 -3.71 -14.71 -5.42
C ALA A 169 -4.27 -16.15 -5.57
N SER A 170 -5.34 -16.47 -4.85
CA SER A 170 -6.02 -17.76 -4.96
C SER A 170 -6.67 -17.95 -6.34
N ILE A 171 -7.26 -16.90 -6.88
CA ILE A 171 -7.86 -16.91 -8.23
C ILE A 171 -6.78 -17.08 -9.29
N GLU A 172 -5.65 -16.39 -9.17
CA GLU A 172 -4.52 -16.50 -10.12
C GLU A 172 -3.95 -17.91 -10.17
N MET A 173 -3.74 -18.56 -9.02
CA MET A 173 -3.27 -19.95 -8.94
C MET A 173 -4.34 -20.94 -9.46
N TRP A 174 -5.62 -20.67 -9.24
CA TRP A 174 -6.69 -21.48 -9.81
C TRP A 174 -6.73 -21.37 -11.34
N LEU A 175 -6.62 -20.17 -11.89
CA LEU A 175 -6.54 -19.95 -13.35
C LEU A 175 -5.30 -20.61 -13.96
N ALA A 176 -4.22 -20.73 -13.19
CA ALA A 176 -3.02 -21.46 -13.57
C ALA A 176 -3.20 -23.01 -13.54
N GLY A 177 -4.32 -23.50 -12.98
CA GLY A 177 -4.57 -24.94 -12.82
C GLY A 177 -3.73 -25.60 -11.73
N THR A 178 -3.02 -24.84 -10.90
CA THR A 178 -2.09 -25.38 -9.91
C THR A 178 -2.70 -25.49 -8.51
N PHE A 179 -3.80 -24.78 -8.27
CA PHE A 179 -4.44 -24.78 -6.95
C PHE A 179 -5.97 -24.76 -7.05
N PRO A 180 -6.68 -25.69 -6.38
CA PRO A 180 -8.15 -25.68 -6.36
C PRO A 180 -8.68 -24.42 -5.68
N LEU A 181 -9.62 -23.70 -6.35
CA LEU A 181 -10.15 -22.43 -5.86
C LEU A 181 -10.73 -22.53 -4.45
N ALA A 182 -11.49 -23.57 -4.15
CA ALA A 182 -12.11 -23.76 -2.84
C ALA A 182 -11.06 -23.86 -1.72
N LEU A 183 -9.95 -24.57 -1.95
CA LEU A 183 -8.85 -24.67 -0.99
C LEU A 183 -8.08 -23.35 -0.90
N GLY A 184 -7.87 -22.67 -2.03
CA GLY A 184 -7.27 -21.33 -2.06
C GLY A 184 -8.06 -20.33 -1.22
N LEU A 185 -9.36 -20.23 -1.44
CA LEU A 185 -10.22 -19.34 -0.67
C LEU A 185 -10.26 -19.71 0.81
N LEU A 186 -10.30 -21.01 1.14
CA LEU A 186 -10.32 -21.47 2.52
C LEU A 186 -9.01 -21.16 3.25
N TYR A 187 -7.87 -21.53 2.68
CA TYR A 187 -6.58 -21.37 3.35
C TYR A 187 -5.99 -19.97 3.19
N MET A 188 -5.84 -19.48 1.97
CA MET A 188 -5.31 -18.13 1.75
C MET A 188 -6.26 -17.08 2.31
N GLY A 189 -7.56 -17.16 1.99
CA GLY A 189 -8.58 -16.24 2.52
C GLY A 189 -8.70 -16.35 4.04
N GLY A 190 -8.82 -17.56 4.60
CA GLY A 190 -8.97 -17.78 6.04
C GLY A 190 -7.78 -17.27 6.85
N PHE A 191 -6.55 -17.64 6.49
CA PHE A 191 -5.35 -17.14 7.16
C PHE A 191 -5.20 -15.63 7.05
N HIS A 192 -5.45 -15.05 5.87
CA HIS A 192 -5.32 -13.60 5.69
C HIS A 192 -6.49 -12.81 6.31
N ALA A 193 -7.65 -13.43 6.52
CA ALA A 193 -8.70 -12.81 7.34
C ALA A 193 -8.24 -12.64 8.80
N MET A 194 -7.50 -13.60 9.36
CA MET A 194 -6.91 -13.49 10.69
C MET A 194 -5.73 -12.52 10.72
N ILE A 195 -4.80 -12.64 9.77
CA ILE A 195 -3.63 -11.75 9.65
C ILE A 195 -4.08 -10.30 9.43
N GLY A 196 -5.18 -10.10 8.71
CA GLY A 196 -5.76 -8.79 8.45
C GLY A 196 -6.17 -8.02 9.72
N ILE A 197 -6.48 -8.72 10.82
CA ILE A 197 -6.74 -8.08 12.11
C ILE A 197 -5.46 -7.40 12.62
N PHE A 198 -4.32 -8.09 12.53
CA PHE A 198 -3.02 -7.52 12.89
C PHE A 198 -2.60 -6.42 11.93
N GLU A 199 -2.84 -6.59 10.63
CA GLU A 199 -2.64 -5.56 9.60
C GLU A 199 -3.39 -4.26 9.95
N ALA A 200 -4.67 -4.37 10.34
CA ALA A 200 -5.49 -3.25 10.75
C ALA A 200 -4.90 -2.53 11.98
N ILE A 201 -4.60 -3.29 13.03
CA ILE A 201 -4.06 -2.75 14.29
C ILE A 201 -2.72 -2.03 14.06
N ILE A 202 -1.79 -2.66 13.34
CA ILE A 202 -0.47 -2.07 13.09
C ILE A 202 -0.59 -0.84 12.19
N THR A 203 -1.44 -0.86 11.17
CA THR A 203 -1.71 0.31 10.34
C THR A 203 -2.23 1.48 11.17
N GLU A 204 -3.16 1.24 12.08
CA GLU A 204 -3.69 2.26 12.98
C GLU A 204 -2.62 2.81 13.92
N ILE A 205 -1.81 1.94 14.53
CA ILE A 205 -0.72 2.35 15.43
C ILE A 205 0.29 3.22 14.69
N VAL A 206 0.73 2.82 13.49
CA VAL A 206 1.73 3.58 12.71
C VAL A 206 1.18 4.95 12.32
N ILE A 207 -0.03 5.01 11.76
CA ILE A 207 -0.64 6.27 11.33
C ILE A 207 -0.90 7.19 12.54
N SER A 208 -1.40 6.66 13.66
CA SER A 208 -1.64 7.45 14.87
C SER A 208 -0.34 7.98 15.50
N THR A 209 0.72 7.18 15.43
CA THR A 209 2.03 7.60 15.92
C THR A 209 2.61 8.72 15.04
N LEU A 210 2.54 8.58 13.72
CA LEU A 210 2.97 9.63 12.80
C LEU A 210 2.17 10.92 12.99
N GLU A 211 0.85 10.83 13.20
CA GLU A 211 0.04 12.02 13.49
C GLU A 211 0.47 12.78 14.73
N LYS A 212 0.91 12.06 15.76
CA LYS A 212 1.33 12.67 17.04
C LYS A 212 2.77 13.19 17.00
N VAL A 213 3.68 12.43 16.40
CA VAL A 213 5.11 12.69 16.49
C VAL A 213 5.64 13.50 15.30
N ARG A 214 5.15 13.21 14.10
CA ARG A 214 5.60 13.83 12.85
C ARG A 214 4.42 14.07 11.89
N PRO A 215 3.48 14.95 12.30
CA PRO A 215 2.32 15.26 11.46
C PRO A 215 2.71 15.86 10.10
N ASP A 216 3.88 16.49 10.01
CA ASP A 216 4.44 17.08 8.79
C ASP A 216 4.77 16.05 7.70
N LEU A 217 4.87 14.77 8.04
CA LEU A 217 5.13 13.68 7.10
C LEU A 217 3.85 13.10 6.46
N LEU A 218 2.69 13.43 7.00
CA LEU A 218 1.43 12.94 6.46
C LEU A 218 0.97 13.83 5.30
N ALA A 219 0.71 13.22 4.14
CA ALA A 219 0.40 13.96 2.91
C ALA A 219 -0.79 14.91 3.04
N TRP A 220 -1.78 14.60 3.89
CA TRP A 220 -2.91 15.49 4.11
C TRP A 220 -2.58 16.79 4.85
N ASN A 221 -1.47 16.83 5.61
CA ASN A 221 -1.02 18.04 6.30
C ASN A 221 -0.13 18.93 5.41
N SER A 222 0.47 18.36 4.35
CA SER A 222 1.22 19.14 3.36
C SER A 222 0.32 19.92 2.39
N LEU A 223 -0.95 19.54 2.28
CA LEU A 223 -1.95 20.25 1.47
C LEU A 223 -2.33 21.63 2.05
N GLU A 224 -1.92 21.94 3.28
CA GLU A 224 -2.31 23.13 4.02
C GLU A 224 -1.41 24.34 3.85
N LYS A 225 -0.21 24.19 3.30
CA LYS A 225 0.60 25.39 3.08
C LYS A 225 0.01 26.15 1.90
N PRO A 226 -0.69 27.32 2.14
CA PRO A 226 -0.87 28.26 1.08
C PRO A 226 0.51 28.49 0.49
N LYS A 227 0.65 28.47 -0.84
CA LYS A 227 1.86 28.98 -1.49
C LYS A 227 2.10 30.34 -0.87
N THR A 228 3.05 30.44 0.04
CA THR A 228 3.54 31.73 0.52
C THR A 228 3.98 32.46 -0.73
N ASP A 229 3.24 33.50 -1.03
CA ASP A 229 3.45 34.35 -2.16
C ASP A 229 4.83 35.01 -1.98
N ASN A 230 5.88 34.36 -2.50
CA ASN A 230 7.25 34.89 -2.50
C ASN A 230 7.34 36.22 -3.26
N ASN A 231 6.26 36.63 -3.97
CA ASN A 231 6.18 37.93 -4.64
C ASN A 231 6.02 39.12 -3.65
N LYS A 232 5.67 38.89 -2.37
CA LYS A 232 5.59 40.02 -1.43
C LYS A 232 6.95 40.52 -0.95
N HIS A 233 7.98 39.72 -0.94
CA HIS A 233 9.33 40.16 -0.57
C HIS A 233 10.02 40.91 -1.72
N GLU A 234 9.85 40.47 -2.96
CA GLU A 234 10.43 41.20 -4.10
C GLU A 234 9.79 42.58 -4.35
N THR A 235 8.48 42.71 -4.06
CA THR A 235 7.80 44.02 -4.22
C THR A 235 8.19 45.01 -3.11
N MET A 236 8.53 44.55 -1.91
CA MET A 236 8.98 45.44 -0.83
C MET A 236 10.43 45.91 -1.02
N GLU A 237 11.30 45.11 -1.63
CA GLU A 237 12.66 45.52 -1.98
C GLU A 237 12.72 46.43 -3.21
N ALA A 238 11.74 46.30 -4.11
CA ALA A 238 11.65 47.18 -5.30
C ALA A 238 11.09 48.57 -4.97
N VAL A 239 10.34 48.73 -3.86
CA VAL A 239 9.81 50.04 -3.42
C VAL A 239 10.78 50.77 -2.49
N ALA A 240 11.79 50.09 -1.96
CA ALA A 240 12.79 50.67 -1.06
C ALA A 240 14.10 51.13 -1.77
N LYS A 241 14.15 51.06 -3.12
CA LYS A 241 15.20 51.63 -3.98
C LYS A 241 14.62 52.78 -4.82
#